data_609d1a7937c5a64c71b0053b1c9e77de
#
_entry.id   609d1a7937c5a64c71b0053b1c9e77de
#
_cell.length_a   1.000
_cell.length_b   1.000
_cell.length_c   1.000
_cell.angle_alpha   90.00
_cell.angle_beta   90.00
_cell.angle_gamma   90.00
#
_symmetry.space_group_name_H-M   'P 1'
#
loop_
_entity.id
_entity.type
_entity.pdbx_description
1 polymer ?
#
loop_
_entity_poly.entity_id
_entity_poly.type
_entity_poly.pdbx_seq_one_letter_code
_entity_poly.pdbx_strand_id
1 'polypeptide(L)'
;MASNEHRNLQDPNIHNPKGFQGANNETVLCKGAGSSYESSDGSLHWSARSTMGVTNYKMQGYSTTAITNYAYGEDINDTKSPFEMVVDYGATTVSAGSLSPSNYFRIGQSCVVSELSKVTSISGWITNNNTNVVTIAICKITPVTGSTGSVVPIVIHEIATTGLGNNNDLARINETTITTDSLAAGDIIFPMIKEETGGSTLYMNLSIQTTTY
;
A
#
# COMPACT_ATOMS: atom_id res chain seq x y z
N MET A 1 -14.55 54.87 12.38
CA MET A 1 -15.80 54.21 12.85
C MET A 1 -15.99 53.04 11.93
N ALA A 2 -15.74 51.83 12.43
CA ALA A 2 -16.07 50.63 11.67
C ALA A 2 -17.58 50.50 11.61
N SER A 3 -18.17 50.57 10.43
CA SER A 3 -19.60 50.45 10.26
C SER A 3 -20.03 49.02 10.66
N ASN A 4 -21.00 48.94 11.54
CA ASN A 4 -21.66 47.70 11.91
C ASN A 4 -22.67 47.27 10.82
N GLU A 5 -22.28 47.39 9.56
CA GLU A 5 -23.18 47.14 8.44
C GLU A 5 -23.72 45.70 8.41
N HIS A 6 -23.02 44.75 9.02
CA HIS A 6 -23.51 43.39 9.15
C HIS A 6 -24.73 43.20 10.06
N ARG A 7 -25.04 44.17 10.93
CA ARG A 7 -26.19 44.04 11.85
C ARG A 7 -27.54 44.28 11.20
N ASN A 8 -27.54 44.93 10.06
CA ASN A 8 -28.81 45.37 9.42
C ASN A 8 -29.14 44.59 8.14
N LEU A 9 -28.33 43.61 7.79
CA LEU A 9 -28.56 42.81 6.61
C LEU A 9 -29.57 41.70 6.97
N GLN A 10 -30.79 41.85 6.49
CA GLN A 10 -31.88 40.88 6.68
C GLN A 10 -31.76 39.63 5.80
N ASP A 11 -30.67 39.49 5.06
CA ASP A 11 -30.42 38.28 4.27
C ASP A 11 -29.91 37.18 5.19
N PRO A 12 -30.69 36.13 5.43
CA PRO A 12 -30.28 35.02 6.27
C PRO A 12 -29.03 34.28 5.75
N ASN A 13 -28.63 34.57 4.51
CA ASN A 13 -27.45 33.93 3.87
C ASN A 13 -26.17 34.78 3.93
N ILE A 14 -26.23 35.99 4.52
CA ILE A 14 -25.09 36.91 4.53
C ILE A 14 -23.88 36.36 5.28
N HIS A 15 -24.12 35.55 6.30
CA HIS A 15 -23.06 34.91 7.06
C HIS A 15 -22.67 33.51 6.49
N ASN A 16 -23.42 33.06 5.53
CA ASN A 16 -23.10 31.79 4.89
C ASN A 16 -22.33 32.07 3.61
N PRO A 17 -21.16 31.47 3.42
CA PRO A 17 -20.45 31.53 2.14
C PRO A 17 -21.36 31.10 1.00
N LYS A 18 -21.26 31.77 -0.13
CA LYS A 18 -22.06 31.45 -1.31
C LYS A 18 -21.94 29.97 -1.64
N GLY A 19 -23.06 29.27 -1.73
CA GLY A 19 -23.07 27.82 -1.97
C GLY A 19 -23.16 26.96 -0.71
N PHE A 20 -23.24 27.58 0.50
CA PHE A 20 -23.31 26.82 1.75
C PHE A 20 -24.50 25.84 1.81
N GLN A 21 -25.65 26.21 1.22
CA GLN A 21 -26.81 25.32 1.19
C GLN A 21 -26.63 24.07 0.35
N GLY A 22 -25.65 24.05 -0.57
CA GLY A 22 -25.28 22.91 -1.36
C GLY A 22 -24.10 22.12 -0.77
N ALA A 23 -23.46 22.62 0.28
CA ALA A 23 -22.34 21.96 0.92
C ALA A 23 -22.85 20.90 1.90
N ASN A 24 -22.33 19.71 1.81
CA ASN A 24 -22.55 18.67 2.80
C ASN A 24 -21.45 18.72 3.88
N ASN A 25 -21.56 17.91 4.92
CA ASN A 25 -20.62 17.89 6.04
C ASN A 25 -19.19 17.45 5.63
N GLU A 26 -19.03 16.95 4.41
CA GLU A 26 -17.75 16.48 3.86
C GLU A 26 -17.07 17.50 2.96
N THR A 27 -17.62 18.72 2.85
CA THR A 27 -17.03 19.79 2.06
C THR A 27 -16.32 20.80 2.93
N VAL A 28 -15.27 21.41 2.40
CA VAL A 28 -14.51 22.48 3.02
C VAL A 28 -14.46 23.68 2.09
N LEU A 29 -14.41 24.87 2.68
CA LEU A 29 -14.21 26.09 1.92
C LEU A 29 -12.74 26.23 1.57
N CYS A 30 -12.44 26.19 0.29
CA CYS A 30 -11.07 26.28 -0.22
C CYS A 30 -10.87 27.59 -0.98
N LYS A 31 -9.64 28.11 -0.88
CA LYS A 31 -9.14 29.10 -1.84
C LYS A 31 -8.27 28.32 -2.82
N GLY A 32 -8.75 28.12 -4.00
CA GLY A 32 -8.12 27.23 -4.93
C GLY A 32 -7.41 27.92 -6.07
N ALA A 33 -6.51 27.21 -6.65
CA ALA A 33 -5.95 27.45 -7.98
C ALA A 33 -5.83 26.10 -8.66
N GLY A 34 -6.69 25.79 -9.63
CA GLY A 34 -6.37 24.78 -10.60
C GLY A 34 -7.11 23.45 -10.58
N SER A 35 -8.32 23.31 -10.06
CA SER A 35 -9.17 22.17 -10.41
C SER A 35 -10.39 22.59 -11.25
N SER A 36 -11.06 21.64 -11.89
CA SER A 36 -12.21 21.90 -12.76
C SER A 36 -13.43 22.55 -12.07
N TYR A 37 -13.35 22.74 -10.75
CA TYR A 37 -14.37 23.41 -9.92
C TYR A 37 -13.90 24.76 -9.37
N GLU A 38 -12.73 25.22 -9.79
CA GLU A 38 -12.13 26.45 -9.31
C GLU A 38 -12.42 27.59 -10.28
N SER A 39 -12.90 28.70 -9.76
CA SER A 39 -12.86 29.91 -10.56
C SER A 39 -11.40 30.35 -10.66
N SER A 40 -10.95 30.61 -11.87
CA SER A 40 -9.60 31.11 -12.16
C SER A 40 -9.29 32.49 -11.55
N ASP A 41 -10.26 33.09 -10.86
CA ASP A 41 -10.16 34.40 -10.20
C ASP A 41 -9.73 34.31 -8.73
N GLY A 42 -9.46 33.10 -8.21
CA GLY A 42 -9.07 32.91 -6.82
C GLY A 42 -10.22 33.07 -5.82
N SER A 43 -11.47 32.98 -6.28
CA SER A 43 -12.64 33.01 -5.42
C SER A 43 -12.71 31.80 -4.49
N LEU A 44 -13.40 31.96 -3.36
CA LEU A 44 -13.67 30.87 -2.45
C LEU A 44 -14.74 29.95 -3.03
N HIS A 45 -14.52 28.65 -2.95
CA HIS A 45 -15.47 27.62 -3.37
C HIS A 45 -15.52 26.49 -2.38
N TRP A 46 -16.61 25.74 -2.39
CA TRP A 46 -16.75 24.51 -1.63
C TRP A 46 -16.18 23.36 -2.45
N SER A 47 -15.22 22.65 -1.89
CA SER A 47 -14.74 21.40 -2.48
C SER A 47 -15.01 20.22 -1.55
N ALA A 48 -15.14 19.04 -2.12
CA ALA A 48 -15.22 17.83 -1.31
C ALA A 48 -13.98 17.79 -0.40
N ARG A 49 -14.21 17.52 0.87
CA ARG A 49 -13.11 17.28 1.81
C ARG A 49 -12.41 16.04 1.32
N SER A 50 -11.26 16.20 0.72
CA SER A 50 -10.34 15.10 0.51
C SER A 50 -9.92 14.63 1.90
N THR A 51 -10.58 13.62 2.42
CA THR A 51 -10.09 12.88 3.57
C THR A 51 -8.90 12.07 3.08
N MET A 52 -7.75 12.70 2.94
CA MET A 52 -6.51 11.98 2.74
C MET A 52 -6.24 11.16 4.00
N GLY A 53 -6.87 10.00 4.07
CA GLY A 53 -6.55 9.00 5.08
C GLY A 53 -5.16 8.45 4.77
N VAL A 54 -4.30 8.40 5.78
CA VAL A 54 -3.03 7.69 5.69
C VAL A 54 -3.19 6.36 6.40
N THR A 55 -3.00 5.28 5.67
CA THR A 55 -3.01 3.92 6.23
C THR A 55 -1.63 3.31 6.12
N ASN A 56 -1.22 2.59 7.15
CA ASN A 56 0.04 1.86 7.18
C ASN A 56 -0.25 0.36 7.31
N TYR A 57 0.17 -0.41 6.33
CA TYR A 57 0.14 -1.87 6.36
C TYR A 57 1.50 -2.39 6.80
N LYS A 58 1.52 -3.21 7.85
CA LYS A 58 2.76 -3.84 8.33
C LYS A 58 2.87 -5.24 7.76
N MET A 59 4.06 -5.57 7.27
CA MET A 59 4.41 -6.88 6.75
C MET A 59 5.69 -7.36 7.41
N GLN A 60 5.66 -8.56 7.94
CA GLN A 60 6.80 -9.21 8.56
C GLN A 60 7.01 -10.56 7.91
N GLY A 61 8.24 -11.04 7.90
CA GLY A 61 8.53 -12.36 7.39
C GLY A 61 9.94 -12.81 7.77
N TYR A 62 10.11 -14.10 7.80
CA TYR A 62 11.42 -14.72 7.93
C TYR A 62 11.50 -15.98 7.08
N SER A 63 12.71 -16.36 6.72
CA SER A 63 13.00 -17.67 6.14
C SER A 63 14.26 -18.25 6.79
N THR A 64 14.27 -19.55 6.97
CA THR A 64 15.43 -20.31 7.47
C THR A 64 15.95 -21.29 6.43
N THR A 65 15.37 -21.29 5.24
CA THR A 65 15.69 -22.21 4.16
C THR A 65 16.00 -21.46 2.87
N ALA A 66 16.69 -22.11 1.94
CA ALA A 66 16.92 -21.57 0.61
C ALA A 66 15.61 -21.33 -0.16
N ILE A 67 15.45 -20.14 -0.71
CA ILE A 67 14.27 -19.73 -1.48
C ILE A 67 14.68 -19.15 -2.83
N THR A 68 15.12 -19.99 -3.74
CA THR A 68 15.57 -19.60 -5.08
C THR A 68 14.43 -19.15 -6.00
N ASN A 69 13.21 -19.64 -5.77
CA ASN A 69 11.98 -19.09 -6.32
C ASN A 69 11.38 -18.05 -5.34
N TYR A 70 10.46 -17.24 -5.80
CA TYR A 70 9.66 -16.43 -4.86
C TYR A 70 8.92 -17.34 -3.88
N ALA A 71 8.88 -16.93 -2.63
CA ALA A 71 8.16 -17.63 -1.56
C ALA A 71 7.32 -16.63 -0.75
N TYR A 72 6.23 -17.11 -0.20
CA TYR A 72 5.31 -16.36 0.67
C TYR A 72 4.99 -17.15 1.95
N GLY A 73 4.42 -16.50 2.95
CA GLY A 73 3.94 -17.14 4.17
C GLY A 73 2.56 -17.77 3.98
N GLU A 74 2.26 -18.84 4.72
CA GLU A 74 0.94 -19.51 4.73
C GLU A 74 0.33 -19.50 6.13
N ASP A 75 -0.91 -19.04 6.26
CA ASP A 75 -1.58 -18.86 7.56
C ASP A 75 -2.31 -20.12 8.07
N ILE A 76 -2.64 -21.07 7.23
CA ILE A 76 -3.58 -22.16 7.59
C ILE A 76 -2.87 -23.47 7.96
N ASN A 77 -1.57 -23.50 7.94
CA ASN A 77 -0.85 -24.71 8.27
C ASN A 77 -0.41 -24.69 9.74
N ASP A 78 -1.04 -25.51 10.59
CA ASP A 78 -0.74 -25.63 12.02
C ASP A 78 0.73 -25.90 12.36
N THR A 79 1.54 -26.26 11.39
CA THR A 79 2.96 -26.58 11.55
C THR A 79 3.91 -25.44 11.23
N LYS A 80 3.40 -24.34 10.64
CA LYS A 80 4.21 -23.20 10.18
C LYS A 80 3.66 -21.88 10.69
N SER A 81 4.57 -20.98 11.00
CA SER A 81 4.20 -19.60 11.34
C SER A 81 3.73 -18.86 10.09
N PRO A 82 2.69 -18.02 10.17
CA PRO A 82 2.26 -17.16 9.04
C PRO A 82 3.36 -16.18 8.60
N PHE A 83 4.37 -15.98 9.42
CA PHE A 83 5.55 -15.18 9.09
C PHE A 83 6.66 -15.96 8.37
N GLU A 84 6.57 -17.30 8.34
CA GLU A 84 7.59 -18.13 7.69
C GLU A 84 7.38 -18.16 6.17
N MET A 85 8.27 -17.51 5.45
CA MET A 85 8.22 -17.34 3.99
C MET A 85 8.85 -18.54 3.30
N VAL A 86 8.14 -19.65 3.23
CA VAL A 86 8.67 -20.92 2.72
C VAL A 86 7.75 -21.62 1.71
N VAL A 87 6.58 -21.07 1.46
CA VAL A 87 5.68 -21.63 0.44
C VAL A 87 6.18 -21.23 -0.92
N ASP A 88 6.71 -22.19 -1.65
CA ASP A 88 7.27 -21.99 -2.99
C ASP A 88 6.18 -21.50 -3.96
N TYR A 89 6.40 -20.35 -4.55
CA TYR A 89 5.54 -19.80 -5.60
C TYR A 89 5.74 -20.54 -6.95
N GLY A 90 6.81 -21.30 -7.10
CA GLY A 90 7.12 -22.06 -8.30
C GLY A 90 7.70 -21.23 -9.45
N ALA A 91 8.08 -19.97 -9.21
CA ALA A 91 8.62 -19.10 -10.23
C ALA A 91 9.70 -18.16 -9.69
N THR A 92 10.68 -17.86 -10.53
CA THR A 92 11.77 -16.90 -10.24
C THR A 92 11.37 -15.45 -10.54
N THR A 93 10.26 -15.24 -11.24
CA THR A 93 9.64 -13.93 -11.48
C THR A 93 8.15 -14.01 -11.14
N VAL A 94 7.58 -12.96 -10.56
CA VAL A 94 6.18 -12.96 -10.14
C VAL A 94 5.23 -13.15 -11.32
N SER A 95 5.53 -12.59 -12.47
CA SER A 95 4.70 -12.71 -13.68
C SER A 95 4.72 -14.09 -14.35
N ALA A 96 5.68 -14.96 -14.00
CA ALA A 96 5.80 -16.30 -14.58
C ALA A 96 5.00 -17.37 -13.81
N GLY A 97 4.50 -17.05 -12.61
CA GLY A 97 3.69 -17.95 -11.80
C GLY A 97 2.25 -17.46 -11.65
N SER A 98 1.45 -18.23 -10.96
CA SER A 98 0.08 -17.87 -10.62
C SER A 98 -0.34 -18.48 -9.28
N LEU A 99 -1.30 -17.84 -8.62
CA LEU A 99 -1.91 -18.34 -7.39
C LEU A 99 -3.30 -18.89 -7.70
N SER A 100 -3.59 -20.10 -7.27
CA SER A 100 -4.95 -20.64 -7.30
C SER A 100 -5.81 -20.02 -6.20
N PRO A 101 -7.14 -20.04 -6.32
CA PRO A 101 -8.01 -19.56 -5.25
C PRO A 101 -7.75 -20.21 -3.89
N SER A 102 -7.38 -21.48 -3.87
CA SER A 102 -7.01 -22.20 -2.65
C SER A 102 -5.71 -21.70 -2.01
N ASN A 103 -4.89 -20.97 -2.73
CA ASN A 103 -3.60 -20.47 -2.25
C ASN A 103 -3.70 -19.02 -1.78
N TYR A 104 -4.33 -18.13 -2.56
CA TYR A 104 -4.26 -16.71 -2.21
C TYR A 104 -5.03 -16.33 -0.95
N PHE A 105 -6.11 -17.05 -0.59
CA PHE A 105 -6.79 -16.79 0.69
C PHE A 105 -6.01 -17.33 1.91
N ARG A 106 -4.98 -18.13 1.69
CA ARG A 106 -4.12 -18.70 2.73
C ARG A 106 -2.84 -17.92 2.96
N ILE A 107 -2.63 -16.82 2.25
CA ILE A 107 -1.40 -16.02 2.38
C ILE A 107 -1.36 -15.38 3.76
N GLY A 108 -0.37 -15.76 4.57
CA GLY A 108 -0.31 -15.43 5.99
C GLY A 108 -0.06 -13.95 6.27
N GLN A 109 0.79 -13.30 5.53
CA GLN A 109 1.08 -11.86 5.71
C GLN A 109 0.41 -11.03 4.63
N SER A 110 -0.92 -11.04 4.63
CA SER A 110 -1.70 -10.26 3.67
C SER A 110 -2.54 -9.19 4.36
N CYS A 111 -2.82 -8.12 3.65
CA CYS A 111 -3.71 -7.06 4.08
C CYS A 111 -4.73 -6.77 2.98
N VAL A 112 -5.99 -6.60 3.36
CA VAL A 112 -7.05 -6.18 2.43
C VAL A 112 -7.11 -4.67 2.41
N VAL A 113 -7.08 -4.10 1.21
CA VAL A 113 -7.22 -2.65 0.98
C VAL A 113 -8.70 -2.29 1.14
N SER A 114 -9.02 -1.40 2.07
CA SER A 114 -10.40 -1.00 2.38
C SER A 114 -10.98 0.00 1.39
N GLU A 115 -10.13 0.86 0.82
CA GLU A 115 -10.56 2.00 0.00
C GLU A 115 -9.59 2.21 -1.18
N LEU A 116 -10.07 2.87 -2.23
CA LEU A 116 -9.21 3.32 -3.32
C LEU A 116 -8.08 4.16 -2.75
N SER A 117 -6.86 3.73 -2.99
CA SER A 117 -5.69 4.35 -2.38
C SER A 117 -4.46 4.28 -3.28
N LYS A 118 -3.45 5.03 -2.91
CA LYS A 118 -2.15 5.08 -3.58
C LYS A 118 -1.05 4.75 -2.60
N VAL A 119 -0.15 3.84 -2.98
CA VAL A 119 1.08 3.59 -2.20
C VAL A 119 2.01 4.78 -2.35
N THR A 120 2.41 5.37 -1.24
CA THR A 120 3.28 6.56 -1.20
C THR A 120 4.69 6.24 -0.76
N SER A 121 4.87 5.23 0.07
CA SER A 121 6.21 4.78 0.45
C SER A 121 6.21 3.35 0.99
N ILE A 122 7.38 2.71 0.92
CA ILE A 122 7.67 1.45 1.56
C ILE A 122 8.94 1.66 2.40
N SER A 123 8.85 1.42 3.69
CA SER A 123 9.95 1.62 4.61
C SER A 123 10.12 0.44 5.55
N GLY A 124 11.32 0.27 6.09
CA GLY A 124 11.57 -0.79 7.04
C GLY A 124 13.00 -1.28 6.99
N TRP A 125 13.16 -2.57 7.23
CA TRP A 125 14.47 -3.20 7.24
C TRP A 125 14.41 -4.68 6.87
N ILE A 126 15.51 -5.17 6.38
CA ILE A 126 15.78 -6.59 6.15
C ILE A 126 17.14 -6.95 6.74
N THR A 127 17.26 -8.11 7.31
CA THR A 127 18.55 -8.68 7.71
C THR A 127 18.70 -10.06 7.08
N ASN A 128 19.93 -10.39 6.76
CA ASN A 128 20.32 -11.68 6.19
C ASN A 128 21.63 -12.12 6.84
N ASN A 129 21.77 -13.39 7.17
CA ASN A 129 23.00 -13.93 7.75
C ASN A 129 24.05 -14.31 6.70
N ASN A 130 23.89 -13.87 5.46
CA ASN A 130 24.77 -14.21 4.37
C ASN A 130 24.86 -13.02 3.37
N THR A 131 25.81 -13.08 2.45
CA THR A 131 26.09 -12.02 1.48
C THR A 131 25.21 -12.05 0.22
N ASN A 132 24.20 -12.91 0.18
CA ASN A 132 23.35 -13.07 -0.98
C ASN A 132 22.43 -11.89 -1.21
N VAL A 133 22.11 -11.66 -2.48
CA VAL A 133 21.08 -10.70 -2.86
C VAL A 133 19.72 -11.27 -2.50
N VAL A 134 18.95 -10.51 -1.76
CA VAL A 134 17.54 -10.79 -1.44
C VAL A 134 16.66 -9.84 -2.22
N THR A 135 15.68 -10.38 -2.90
CA THR A 135 14.64 -9.59 -3.58
C THR A 135 13.32 -9.75 -2.84
N ILE A 136 12.72 -8.64 -2.49
CA ILE A 136 11.37 -8.57 -1.90
C ILE A 136 10.45 -8.01 -2.96
N ALA A 137 9.39 -8.72 -3.31
CA ALA A 137 8.33 -8.21 -4.16
C ALA A 137 7.09 -7.93 -3.29
N ILE A 138 6.66 -6.69 -3.24
CA ILE A 138 5.34 -6.36 -2.72
C ILE A 138 4.35 -6.55 -3.86
N CYS A 139 3.40 -7.43 -3.66
CA CYS A 139 2.45 -7.86 -4.67
C CYS A 139 1.02 -7.52 -4.28
N LYS A 140 0.16 -7.43 -5.27
CA LYS A 140 -1.28 -7.39 -5.08
C LYS A 140 -1.99 -8.39 -5.96
N ILE A 141 -3.13 -8.85 -5.50
CA ILE A 141 -4.14 -9.56 -6.28
C ILE A 141 -5.47 -8.86 -6.10
N THR A 142 -6.26 -8.82 -7.16
CA THR A 142 -7.65 -8.31 -7.12
C THR A 142 -8.58 -9.50 -7.19
N PRO A 143 -9.23 -9.90 -6.07
CA PRO A 143 -10.19 -11.00 -6.07
C PRO A 143 -11.39 -10.68 -6.96
N VAL A 144 -11.78 -11.64 -7.79
CA VAL A 144 -12.99 -11.54 -8.63
C VAL A 144 -14.05 -12.46 -8.06
N THR A 145 -15.20 -11.91 -7.71
CA THR A 145 -16.33 -12.68 -7.17
C THR A 145 -16.75 -13.77 -8.15
N GLY A 146 -16.83 -15.01 -7.66
CA GLY A 146 -17.22 -16.16 -8.47
C GLY A 146 -16.13 -16.71 -9.40
N SER A 147 -14.94 -16.17 -9.38
CA SER A 147 -13.80 -16.72 -10.13
C SER A 147 -13.27 -17.97 -9.45
N THR A 148 -13.08 -19.03 -10.23
CA THR A 148 -12.38 -20.26 -9.82
C THR A 148 -11.00 -20.35 -10.46
N GLY A 149 -10.62 -19.35 -11.24
CA GLY A 149 -9.36 -19.32 -11.98
C GLY A 149 -8.16 -18.88 -11.12
N SER A 150 -6.99 -19.33 -11.53
CA SER A 150 -5.73 -18.81 -10.97
C SER A 150 -5.51 -17.36 -11.39
N VAL A 151 -4.87 -16.60 -10.50
CA VAL A 151 -4.51 -15.20 -10.74
C VAL A 151 -3.00 -15.03 -10.72
N VAL A 152 -2.50 -14.16 -11.59
CA VAL A 152 -1.10 -13.73 -11.57
C VAL A 152 -1.04 -12.48 -10.70
N PRO A 153 -0.25 -12.48 -9.61
CA PRO A 153 -0.07 -11.29 -8.82
C PRO A 153 0.55 -10.15 -9.61
N ILE A 154 0.16 -8.94 -9.30
CA ILE A 154 0.75 -7.73 -9.86
C ILE A 154 1.79 -7.20 -8.88
N VAL A 155 3.02 -6.98 -9.34
CA VAL A 155 4.06 -6.37 -8.53
C VAL A 155 3.75 -4.89 -8.33
N ILE A 156 3.59 -4.48 -7.07
CA ILE A 156 3.50 -3.08 -6.68
C ILE A 156 4.88 -2.45 -6.72
N HIS A 157 5.85 -3.09 -6.08
CA HIS A 157 7.23 -2.65 -6.06
C HIS A 157 8.16 -3.82 -5.74
N GLU A 158 9.33 -3.82 -6.36
CA GLU A 158 10.37 -4.82 -6.14
C GLU A 158 11.61 -4.15 -5.56
N ILE A 159 12.10 -4.69 -4.46
CA ILE A 159 13.24 -4.17 -3.70
C ILE A 159 14.33 -5.24 -3.75
N ALA A 160 15.44 -4.93 -4.41
CA ALA A 160 16.62 -5.78 -4.39
C ALA A 160 17.66 -5.20 -3.41
N THR A 161 18.00 -5.97 -2.39
CA THR A 161 19.12 -5.62 -1.51
C THR A 161 20.39 -6.16 -2.11
N THR A 162 21.35 -5.31 -2.41
CA THR A 162 22.72 -5.77 -2.68
C THR A 162 23.28 -6.39 -1.42
N GLY A 163 23.98 -7.50 -1.57
CA GLY A 163 24.40 -8.38 -0.50
C GLY A 163 24.85 -7.67 0.77
N LEU A 164 24.25 -8.07 1.86
CA LEU A 164 24.65 -7.63 3.18
C LEU A 164 26.02 -8.26 3.45
N GLY A 165 27.03 -7.43 3.58
CA GLY A 165 28.45 -7.85 3.51
C GLY A 165 28.91 -8.80 4.61
N ASN A 166 28.15 -8.97 5.70
CA ASN A 166 28.47 -9.82 6.85
C ASN A 166 27.20 -10.43 7.46
N ASN A 167 27.39 -11.47 8.23
CA ASN A 167 26.33 -12.11 8.99
C ASN A 167 25.61 -11.08 9.89
N ASN A 168 24.29 -11.03 9.78
CA ASN A 168 23.40 -10.14 10.53
C ASN A 168 23.51 -8.65 10.17
N ASP A 169 24.04 -8.30 9.03
CA ASP A 169 23.92 -6.94 8.54
C ASP A 169 22.44 -6.55 8.34
N LEU A 170 22.16 -5.29 8.60
CA LEU A 170 20.83 -4.71 8.47
C LEU A 170 20.78 -3.78 7.26
N ALA A 171 19.96 -4.10 6.28
CA ALA A 171 19.62 -3.17 5.20
C ALA A 171 18.36 -2.38 5.57
N ARG A 172 18.49 -1.06 5.57
CA ARG A 172 17.35 -0.15 5.68
C ARG A 172 16.69 0.01 4.31
N ILE A 173 15.38 -0.11 4.30
CA ILE A 173 14.53 0.12 3.13
C ILE A 173 13.81 1.46 3.31
N ASN A 174 13.81 2.27 2.27
CA ASN A 174 13.10 3.55 2.22
C ASN A 174 12.80 3.92 0.76
N GLU A 175 11.73 3.32 0.22
CA GLU A 175 11.31 3.53 -1.17
C GLU A 175 10.17 4.53 -1.22
N THR A 176 10.32 5.55 -2.04
CA THR A 176 9.31 6.60 -2.27
C THR A 176 8.90 6.68 -3.74
N THR A 177 9.60 5.97 -4.62
CA THR A 177 9.25 5.84 -6.04
C THR A 177 8.70 4.43 -6.25
N ILE A 178 7.39 4.33 -6.34
CA ILE A 178 6.67 3.04 -6.41
C ILE A 178 6.34 2.72 -7.87
N THR A 179 6.58 1.48 -8.28
CA THR A 179 6.41 1.05 -9.68
C THR A 179 4.93 1.04 -10.09
N THR A 180 4.08 0.46 -9.24
CA THR A 180 2.62 0.41 -9.44
C THR A 180 1.97 0.85 -8.14
N ASP A 181 1.55 2.11 -8.08
CA ASP A 181 1.14 2.73 -6.82
C ASP A 181 -0.37 2.66 -6.54
N SER A 182 -1.19 2.34 -7.53
CA SER A 182 -2.65 2.34 -7.41
C SER A 182 -3.20 1.04 -6.81
N LEU A 183 -4.05 1.17 -5.80
CA LEU A 183 -4.74 0.08 -5.12
C LEU A 183 -6.25 0.33 -5.15
N ALA A 184 -7.02 -0.69 -5.54
CA ALA A 184 -8.47 -0.66 -5.46
C ALA A 184 -8.97 -1.21 -4.11
N ALA A 185 -10.16 -0.80 -3.71
CA ALA A 185 -10.83 -1.43 -2.58
C ALA A 185 -11.04 -2.94 -2.86
N GLY A 186 -10.69 -3.77 -1.91
CA GLY A 186 -10.74 -5.23 -2.04
C GLY A 186 -9.45 -5.86 -2.58
N ASP A 187 -8.47 -5.08 -3.05
CA ASP A 187 -7.15 -5.63 -3.37
C ASP A 187 -6.53 -6.28 -2.12
N ILE A 188 -5.87 -7.41 -2.31
CA ILE A 188 -5.10 -8.09 -1.27
C ILE A 188 -3.62 -7.84 -1.56
N ILE A 189 -2.93 -7.19 -0.64
CA ILE A 189 -1.49 -6.93 -0.74
C ILE A 189 -0.70 -7.84 0.18
N PHE A 190 0.43 -8.34 -0.29
CA PHE A 190 1.27 -9.27 0.44
C PHE A 190 2.72 -9.25 -0.07
N PRO A 191 3.70 -9.64 0.76
CA PRO A 191 5.08 -9.74 0.35
C PRO A 191 5.39 -11.13 -0.20
N MET A 192 6.31 -11.18 -1.15
CA MET A 192 7.06 -12.37 -1.53
C MET A 192 8.55 -12.08 -1.38
N ILE A 193 9.33 -13.07 -1.07
CA ILE A 193 10.78 -12.95 -0.99
C ILE A 193 11.46 -14.01 -1.84
N LYS A 194 12.62 -13.67 -2.38
CA LYS A 194 13.50 -14.55 -3.12
C LYS A 194 14.96 -14.26 -2.74
N GLU A 195 15.75 -15.28 -2.65
CA GLU A 195 17.19 -15.21 -2.47
C GLU A 195 17.90 -15.87 -3.66
N GLU A 196 18.87 -15.19 -4.26
CA GLU A 196 19.48 -15.69 -5.50
C GLU A 196 20.32 -16.97 -5.32
N THR A 197 20.93 -17.14 -4.16
CA THR A 197 21.79 -18.28 -3.84
C THR A 197 21.50 -18.79 -2.44
N GLY A 198 20.49 -19.58 -2.30
CA GLY A 198 19.87 -19.99 -1.06
C GLY A 198 20.75 -20.44 0.10
N GLY A 199 20.16 -20.51 1.28
CA GLY A 199 20.75 -21.09 2.50
C GLY A 199 20.98 -20.15 3.66
N SER A 200 20.29 -19.00 3.69
CA SER A 200 20.45 -18.04 4.77
C SER A 200 19.20 -17.89 5.63
N THR A 201 19.41 -17.43 6.86
CA THR A 201 18.33 -16.96 7.71
C THR A 201 18.08 -15.50 7.40
N LEU A 202 16.84 -15.19 7.01
CA LEU A 202 16.40 -13.89 6.59
C LEU A 202 15.26 -13.43 7.48
N TYR A 203 15.28 -12.17 7.86
CA TYR A 203 14.15 -11.49 8.54
C TYR A 203 13.84 -10.18 7.86
N MET A 204 12.55 -9.88 7.72
CA MET A 204 12.09 -8.58 7.21
C MET A 204 11.00 -7.98 8.09
N ASN A 205 10.97 -6.66 8.13
CA ASN A 205 9.88 -5.89 8.73
C ASN A 205 9.67 -4.64 7.88
N LEU A 206 8.53 -4.57 7.23
CA LEU A 206 8.18 -3.51 6.29
C LEU A 206 6.89 -2.83 6.72
N SER A 207 6.81 -1.55 6.41
CA SER A 207 5.60 -0.73 6.49
C SER A 207 5.32 -0.14 5.12
N ILE A 208 4.13 -0.39 4.59
CA ILE A 208 3.64 0.18 3.34
C ILE A 208 2.68 1.30 3.71
N GLN A 209 3.01 2.52 3.33
CA GLN A 209 2.17 3.68 3.55
C GLN A 209 1.32 3.95 2.31
N THR A 210 0.04 4.16 2.54
CA THR A 210 -0.92 4.53 1.49
C THR A 210 -1.67 5.80 1.86
N THR A 211 -2.13 6.52 0.85
CA THR A 211 -3.07 7.62 0.98
C THR A 211 -4.33 7.31 0.18
N THR A 212 -5.50 7.57 0.77
CA THR A 212 -6.79 7.51 0.07
C THR A 212 -7.02 8.76 -0.77
N TYR A 213 -7.80 8.64 -1.84
CA TYR A 213 -8.18 9.77 -2.70
C TYR A 213 -9.51 10.37 -2.27
#